data_922a3aa91530952f84ff9a6388e8c098
#
_entry.id   922a3aa91530952f84ff9a6388e8c098
#
_cell.length_a   1.000
_cell.length_b   1.000
_cell.length_c   1.000
_cell.angle_alpha   90.00
_cell.angle_beta   90.00
_cell.angle_gamma   90.00
#
_symmetry.space_group_name_H-M   'P 1'
#
loop_
_entity.id
_entity.type
_entity.pdbx_description
1 polymer ?
#
loop_
_entity_poly.entity_id
_entity_poly.type
_entity_poly.pdbx_seq_one_letter_code
_entity_poly.pdbx_strand_id
1 'polypeptide(L)'
;MKKYKNLKIEGAILNEKQLEEYLKKISLQHNIGKKSDKLTYPIPQLLENYNIIKIVYNLLNEHIKLGITINPAGEWILDNFYIIEEVIQQIEKELTMKKYVNFVGIQNGQYAGFARIHVLASEIVAYTDNIIRSESLEKYLTSYQNKRALNMDEIWNIGIFLQIAIIQNITDICIKIYNSQVQKYKVKNIIERLVEKKDRNKLE
;
A
#
# COMPACT_ATOMS: atom_id res chain seq x y z
N MET A 1 -11.06 14.55 13.13
CA MET A 1 -10.58 13.80 11.94
C MET A 1 -11.59 12.71 11.62
N LYS A 2 -12.17 12.73 10.40
CA LYS A 2 -12.97 11.58 9.94
C LYS A 2 -11.99 10.41 9.72
N LYS A 3 -12.16 9.35 10.49
CA LYS A 3 -11.39 8.12 10.32
C LYS A 3 -11.90 7.46 9.04
N TYR A 4 -11.14 7.54 7.95
CA TYR A 4 -11.45 6.80 6.73
C TYR A 4 -11.30 5.31 7.03
N LYS A 5 -12.21 4.51 6.48
CA LYS A 5 -12.11 3.06 6.57
C LYS A 5 -10.95 2.64 5.66
N ASN A 6 -9.87 2.11 6.24
CA ASN A 6 -8.72 1.65 5.48
C ASN A 6 -8.92 0.19 5.04
N LEU A 7 -8.60 -0.11 3.79
CA LEU A 7 -8.56 -1.47 3.28
C LEU A 7 -7.15 -2.01 3.47
N LYS A 8 -6.97 -2.87 4.47
CA LYS A 8 -5.71 -3.58 4.71
C LYS A 8 -5.96 -5.07 4.70
N ILE A 9 -5.22 -5.78 3.87
CA ILE A 9 -5.27 -7.23 3.75
C ILE A 9 -3.91 -7.77 4.15
N GLU A 10 -3.90 -8.65 5.13
CA GLU A 10 -2.70 -9.32 5.61
C GLU A 10 -2.89 -10.83 5.44
N GLY A 11 -1.89 -11.49 4.89
CA GLY A 11 -1.92 -12.93 4.68
C GLY A 11 -0.54 -13.51 4.43
N ALA A 12 -0.42 -14.82 4.54
CA ALA A 12 0.78 -15.52 4.13
C ALA A 12 0.86 -15.59 2.60
N ILE A 13 2.05 -15.45 2.04
CA ILE A 13 2.28 -15.57 0.60
C ILE A 13 1.79 -16.93 0.12
N LEU A 14 1.02 -16.93 -0.97
CA LEU A 14 0.48 -18.11 -1.61
C LEU A 14 1.24 -18.40 -2.92
N ASN A 15 1.41 -19.68 -3.24
CA ASN A 15 1.84 -20.01 -4.59
C ASN A 15 0.69 -19.80 -5.60
N GLU A 16 1.00 -19.80 -6.90
CA GLU A 16 0.05 -19.48 -7.97
C GLU A 16 -1.24 -20.32 -7.88
N LYS A 17 -1.12 -21.64 -7.73
CA LYS A 17 -2.28 -22.55 -7.63
C LYS A 17 -3.12 -22.29 -6.37
N GLN A 18 -2.46 -22.07 -5.24
CA GLN A 18 -3.15 -21.75 -3.99
C GLN A 18 -3.93 -20.44 -4.10
N LEU A 19 -3.35 -19.43 -4.75
CA LEU A 19 -4.02 -18.15 -4.95
C LEU A 19 -5.21 -18.29 -5.90
N GLU A 20 -5.09 -19.05 -6.99
CA GLU A 20 -6.21 -19.33 -7.89
C GLU A 20 -7.38 -19.99 -7.15
N GLU A 21 -7.12 -21.00 -6.32
CA GLU A 21 -8.14 -21.67 -5.52
C GLU A 21 -8.76 -20.73 -4.48
N TYR A 22 -7.94 -19.92 -3.82
CA TYR A 22 -8.39 -18.90 -2.90
C TYR A 22 -9.33 -17.90 -3.58
N LEU A 23 -8.94 -17.37 -4.75
CA LEU A 23 -9.73 -16.41 -5.51
C LEU A 23 -11.08 -16.98 -5.98
N LYS A 24 -11.12 -18.26 -6.39
CA LYS A 24 -12.38 -18.98 -6.66
C LYS A 24 -13.29 -19.02 -5.42
N LYS A 25 -12.72 -19.25 -4.25
CA LYS A 25 -13.46 -19.34 -2.99
C LYS A 25 -13.99 -17.99 -2.56
N ILE A 26 -13.16 -16.94 -2.55
CA ILE A 26 -13.60 -15.61 -2.12
C ILE A 26 -14.61 -14.97 -3.06
N SER A 27 -14.56 -15.32 -4.37
CA SER A 27 -15.55 -14.82 -5.31
C SER A 27 -16.99 -15.20 -4.94
N LEU A 28 -17.18 -16.33 -4.27
CA LEU A 28 -18.48 -16.76 -3.72
C LEU A 28 -18.85 -16.00 -2.43
N GLN A 29 -17.83 -15.61 -1.64
CA GLN A 29 -18.03 -14.90 -0.37
C GLN A 29 -18.30 -13.40 -0.58
N HIS A 30 -17.83 -12.85 -1.69
CA HIS A 30 -18.09 -11.46 -2.04
C HIS A 30 -19.58 -11.28 -2.38
N ASN A 31 -20.40 -10.99 -1.39
CA ASN A 31 -21.81 -10.67 -1.64
C ASN A 31 -21.91 -9.28 -2.28
N ILE A 32 -22.19 -9.27 -3.58
CA ILE A 32 -22.35 -8.06 -4.38
C ILE A 32 -23.83 -7.72 -4.56
N GLY A 33 -24.17 -6.46 -4.36
CA GLY A 33 -25.51 -5.94 -4.61
C GLY A 33 -25.52 -4.86 -5.67
N LYS A 34 -26.69 -4.53 -6.17
CA LYS A 34 -26.89 -3.33 -7.01
C LYS A 34 -26.57 -2.11 -6.15
N LYS A 35 -25.60 -1.29 -6.58
CA LYS A 35 -25.17 -0.01 -5.98
C LYS A 35 -25.23 0.02 -4.44
N SER A 36 -24.10 -0.15 -3.80
CA SER A 36 -23.95 0.30 -2.42
C SER A 36 -24.01 1.82 -2.42
N ASP A 37 -24.96 2.41 -1.68
CA ASP A 37 -25.18 3.87 -1.66
C ASP A 37 -23.98 4.67 -1.12
N LYS A 38 -22.96 4.00 -0.56
CA LYS A 38 -21.75 4.66 -0.05
C LYS A 38 -20.52 3.76 -0.17
N LEU A 39 -19.90 3.76 -1.35
CA LEU A 39 -18.57 3.16 -1.48
C LEU A 39 -17.52 4.03 -0.79
N THR A 40 -16.60 3.41 -0.10
CA THR A 40 -15.43 4.07 0.50
C THR A 40 -14.45 4.47 -0.59
N TYR A 41 -14.40 5.76 -0.91
CA TYR A 41 -13.53 6.31 -1.94
C TYR A 41 -12.06 6.25 -1.49
N PRO A 42 -11.13 5.68 -2.29
CA PRO A 42 -9.78 5.40 -1.82
C PRO A 42 -8.83 6.61 -1.87
N ILE A 43 -9.13 7.65 -2.64
CA ILE A 43 -8.19 8.77 -2.86
C ILE A 43 -7.79 9.50 -1.57
N PRO A 44 -8.69 9.80 -0.61
CA PRO A 44 -8.24 10.42 0.64
C PRO A 44 -7.20 9.60 1.40
N GLN A 45 -7.34 8.28 1.41
CA GLN A 45 -6.34 7.39 2.03
C GLN A 45 -5.05 7.33 1.21
N LEU A 46 -5.15 7.31 -0.11
CA LEU A 46 -3.98 7.37 -1.01
C LEU A 46 -3.15 8.63 -0.75
N LEU A 47 -3.79 9.78 -0.55
CA LEU A 47 -3.12 11.04 -0.25
C LEU A 47 -2.48 11.07 1.16
N GLU A 48 -3.12 10.45 2.15
CA GLU A 48 -2.49 10.23 3.46
C GLU A 48 -1.24 9.34 3.34
N ASN A 49 -1.32 8.26 2.56
CA ASN A 49 -0.20 7.39 2.26
C ASN A 49 0.95 8.15 1.59
N TYR A 50 0.64 8.96 0.59
CA TYR A 50 1.63 9.81 -0.07
C TYR A 50 2.32 10.76 0.90
N ASN A 51 1.57 11.41 1.80
CA ASN A 51 2.16 12.29 2.80
C ASN A 51 3.14 11.55 3.72
N ILE A 52 2.81 10.32 4.13
CA ILE A 52 3.72 9.48 4.93
C ILE A 52 5.00 9.17 4.15
N ILE A 53 4.87 8.74 2.89
CA ILE A 53 6.01 8.44 2.02
C ILE A 53 6.90 9.69 1.86
N LYS A 54 6.31 10.86 1.64
CA LYS A 54 7.02 12.14 1.52
C LYS A 54 7.77 12.54 2.79
N ILE A 55 7.16 12.33 3.96
CA ILE A 55 7.82 12.56 5.25
C ILE A 55 9.06 11.67 5.37
N VAL A 56 8.95 10.39 5.02
CA VAL A 56 10.06 9.44 5.08
C VAL A 56 11.16 9.79 4.07
N TYR A 57 10.79 10.14 2.84
CA TYR A 57 11.71 10.63 1.83
C TYR A 57 12.54 11.82 2.33
N ASN A 58 11.90 12.81 2.94
CA ASN A 58 12.58 13.98 3.48
C ASN A 58 13.50 13.60 4.65
N LEU A 59 13.04 12.73 5.57
CA LEU A 59 13.85 12.22 6.68
C LEU A 59 15.11 11.51 6.18
N LEU A 60 14.99 10.67 5.17
CA LEU A 60 16.13 9.94 4.60
C LEU A 60 17.15 10.88 3.96
N ASN A 61 16.70 11.90 3.23
CA ASN A 61 17.58 12.92 2.66
C ASN A 61 18.35 13.68 3.75
N GLU A 62 17.69 14.06 4.86
CA GLU A 62 18.38 14.70 5.98
C GLU A 62 19.38 13.76 6.66
N HIS A 63 19.04 12.47 6.80
CA HIS A 63 19.95 11.48 7.37
C HIS A 63 21.22 11.32 6.54
N ILE A 64 21.11 11.30 5.19
CA ILE A 64 22.29 11.26 4.32
C ILE A 64 23.18 12.49 4.57
N LYS A 65 22.61 13.70 4.64
CA LYS A 65 23.38 14.93 4.92
C LYS A 65 24.12 14.87 6.27
N LEU A 66 23.54 14.18 7.25
CA LEU A 66 24.11 14.00 8.59
C LEU A 66 25.06 12.78 8.68
N GLY A 67 25.35 12.09 7.57
CA GLY A 67 26.18 10.89 7.54
C GLY A 67 25.56 9.71 8.31
N ILE A 68 24.23 9.65 8.44
CA ILE A 68 23.52 8.55 9.08
C ILE A 68 23.24 7.49 8.02
N THR A 69 23.66 6.26 8.29
CA THR A 69 23.46 5.14 7.37
C THR A 69 21.96 4.80 7.23
N ILE A 70 21.51 4.71 6.01
CA ILE A 70 20.17 4.24 5.64
C ILE A 70 20.23 2.77 5.19
N ASN A 71 19.08 2.09 5.22
CA ASN A 71 18.97 0.71 4.77
C ASN A 71 18.63 0.64 3.26
N PRO A 72 18.82 -0.51 2.60
CA PRO A 72 18.52 -0.64 1.15
C PRO A 72 17.09 -0.28 0.77
N ALA A 73 16.10 -0.54 1.63
CA ALA A 73 14.72 -0.14 1.36
C ALA A 73 14.58 1.40 1.38
N GLY A 74 15.31 2.09 2.23
CA GLY A 74 15.38 3.56 2.25
C GLY A 74 16.05 4.12 0.99
N GLU A 75 17.13 3.51 0.54
CA GLU A 75 17.79 3.87 -0.73
C GLU A 75 16.81 3.72 -1.90
N TRP A 76 16.09 2.59 -1.95
CA TRP A 76 15.08 2.36 -2.97
C TRP A 76 13.99 3.44 -2.98
N ILE A 77 13.51 3.89 -1.82
CA ILE A 77 12.51 4.98 -1.71
C ILE A 77 13.09 6.28 -2.28
N LEU A 78 14.35 6.61 -1.98
CA LEU A 78 14.99 7.83 -2.49
C LEU A 78 15.09 7.82 -4.02
N ASP A 79 15.52 6.69 -4.57
CA ASP A 79 15.74 6.54 -6.01
C ASP A 79 14.43 6.51 -6.81
N ASN A 80 13.33 6.04 -6.21
CA ASN A 80 12.07 5.82 -6.91
C ASN A 80 10.94 6.78 -6.48
N PHE A 81 11.21 7.77 -5.65
CA PHE A 81 10.19 8.67 -5.13
C PHE A 81 9.40 9.39 -6.24
N TYR A 82 10.08 9.80 -7.30
CA TYR A 82 9.46 10.48 -8.45
C TYR A 82 8.43 9.59 -9.18
N ILE A 83 8.71 8.28 -9.29
CA ILE A 83 7.77 7.31 -9.89
C ILE A 83 6.51 7.18 -9.03
N ILE A 84 6.70 7.10 -7.70
CA ILE A 84 5.58 7.02 -6.75
C ILE A 84 4.69 8.25 -6.86
N GLU A 85 5.29 9.44 -6.92
CA GLU A 85 4.57 10.70 -7.05
C GLU A 85 3.79 10.78 -8.37
N GLU A 86 4.40 10.41 -9.49
CA GLU A 86 3.78 10.37 -10.81
C GLU A 86 2.57 9.41 -10.83
N VAL A 87 2.73 8.20 -10.30
CA VAL A 87 1.65 7.20 -10.23
C VAL A 87 0.49 7.71 -9.40
N ILE A 88 0.75 8.36 -8.26
CA ILE A 88 -0.30 8.93 -7.41
C ILE A 88 -1.07 10.02 -8.13
N GLN A 89 -0.39 10.94 -8.81
CA GLN A 89 -1.02 11.99 -9.61
C GLN A 89 -1.87 11.42 -10.75
N GLN A 90 -1.38 10.36 -11.40
CA GLN A 90 -2.15 9.66 -12.42
C GLN A 90 -3.42 9.03 -11.84
N ILE A 91 -3.32 8.32 -10.71
CA ILE A 91 -4.48 7.71 -10.04
C ILE A 91 -5.53 8.76 -9.67
N GLU A 92 -5.13 9.90 -9.09
CA GLU A 92 -6.05 11.00 -8.76
C GLU A 92 -6.81 11.51 -9.99
N LYS A 93 -6.11 11.67 -11.10
CA LYS A 93 -6.69 12.14 -12.37
C LYS A 93 -7.66 11.13 -12.98
N GLU A 94 -7.32 9.84 -12.93
CA GLU A 94 -8.08 8.79 -13.60
C GLU A 94 -9.24 8.24 -12.76
N LEU A 95 -9.08 8.15 -11.43
CA LEU A 95 -10.06 7.59 -10.50
C LEU A 95 -10.88 8.70 -9.84
N THR A 96 -11.70 9.41 -10.60
CA THR A 96 -12.59 10.43 -10.05
C THR A 96 -13.71 9.82 -9.20
N MET A 97 -14.25 10.60 -8.24
CA MET A 97 -15.42 10.17 -7.46
C MET A 97 -16.61 9.76 -8.36
N LYS A 98 -16.87 10.51 -9.43
CA LYS A 98 -17.94 10.22 -10.40
C LYS A 98 -17.77 8.84 -11.06
N LYS A 99 -16.53 8.46 -11.36
CA LYS A 99 -16.20 7.14 -11.91
C LYS A 99 -16.30 6.06 -10.83
N TYR A 100 -15.79 6.34 -9.63
CA TYR A 100 -15.72 5.37 -8.55
C TYR A 100 -17.08 4.87 -8.04
N VAL A 101 -18.08 5.73 -7.94
CA VAL A 101 -19.43 5.35 -7.48
C VAL A 101 -20.17 4.38 -8.41
N ASN A 102 -19.65 4.15 -9.62
CA ASN A 102 -20.21 3.20 -10.58
C ASN A 102 -19.66 1.77 -10.43
N PHE A 103 -18.58 1.57 -9.64
CA PHE A 103 -18.07 0.24 -9.39
C PHE A 103 -19.02 -0.59 -8.53
N VAL A 104 -18.95 -1.90 -8.71
CA VAL A 104 -19.71 -2.86 -7.91
C VAL A 104 -19.16 -2.91 -6.50
N GLY A 105 -20.01 -2.71 -5.50
CA GLY A 105 -19.63 -2.74 -4.09
C GLY A 105 -19.91 -4.07 -3.41
N ILE A 106 -19.10 -4.40 -2.40
CA ILE A 106 -19.35 -5.50 -1.47
C ILE A 106 -20.36 -5.03 -0.42
N GLN A 107 -21.42 -5.81 -0.20
CA GLN A 107 -22.56 -5.41 0.63
C GLN A 107 -22.40 -5.77 2.11
N ASN A 108 -21.71 -6.87 2.41
CA ASN A 108 -21.60 -7.38 3.77
C ASN A 108 -20.20 -7.96 4.06
N GLY A 109 -19.97 -8.36 5.31
CA GLY A 109 -18.68 -8.86 5.77
C GLY A 109 -17.66 -7.74 6.04
N GLN A 110 -16.42 -8.12 6.25
CA GLN A 110 -15.34 -7.20 6.61
C GLN A 110 -15.05 -6.15 5.54
N TYR A 111 -15.30 -6.45 4.28
CA TYR A 111 -15.05 -5.57 3.13
C TYR A 111 -16.29 -4.80 2.67
N ALA A 112 -17.37 -4.83 3.45
CA ALA A 112 -18.59 -4.09 3.11
C ALA A 112 -18.29 -2.59 2.93
N GLY A 113 -18.81 -2.01 1.83
CA GLY A 113 -18.62 -0.61 1.47
C GLY A 113 -17.36 -0.33 0.64
N PHE A 114 -16.56 -1.34 0.29
CA PHE A 114 -15.48 -1.20 -0.70
C PHE A 114 -15.94 -1.67 -2.08
N ALA A 115 -15.34 -1.08 -3.12
CA ALA A 115 -15.49 -1.60 -4.47
C ALA A 115 -14.89 -3.00 -4.55
N ARG A 116 -15.60 -3.95 -5.16
CA ARG A 116 -15.18 -5.35 -5.30
C ARG A 116 -13.81 -5.46 -5.95
N ILE A 117 -13.59 -4.68 -7.01
CA ILE A 117 -12.30 -4.68 -7.74
C ILE A 117 -11.15 -4.15 -6.87
N HIS A 118 -11.40 -3.19 -5.98
CA HIS A 118 -10.39 -2.71 -5.03
C HIS A 118 -9.99 -3.82 -4.05
N VAL A 119 -10.96 -4.54 -3.51
CA VAL A 119 -10.68 -5.68 -2.61
C VAL A 119 -9.93 -6.77 -3.34
N LEU A 120 -10.37 -7.14 -4.55
CA LEU A 120 -9.70 -8.17 -5.36
C LEU A 120 -8.24 -7.81 -5.67
N ALA A 121 -7.97 -6.57 -6.07
CA ALA A 121 -6.61 -6.08 -6.31
C ALA A 121 -5.75 -6.15 -5.04
N SER A 122 -6.30 -5.75 -3.90
CA SER A 122 -5.60 -5.78 -2.61
C SER A 122 -5.30 -7.21 -2.16
N GLU A 123 -6.22 -8.16 -2.38
CA GLU A 123 -5.99 -9.60 -2.13
C GLU A 123 -4.85 -10.14 -3.02
N ILE A 124 -4.86 -9.85 -4.31
CA ILE A 124 -3.81 -10.29 -5.23
C ILE A 124 -2.45 -9.74 -4.76
N VAL A 125 -2.34 -8.45 -4.47
CA VAL A 125 -1.09 -7.83 -4.02
C VAL A 125 -0.61 -8.43 -2.70
N ALA A 126 -1.50 -8.63 -1.72
CA ALA A 126 -1.16 -9.15 -0.40
C ALA A 126 -0.60 -10.58 -0.45
N TYR A 127 -1.14 -11.43 -1.32
CA TYR A 127 -0.76 -12.85 -1.38
C TYR A 127 0.35 -13.15 -2.41
N THR A 128 0.79 -12.19 -3.23
CA THR A 128 1.85 -12.36 -4.24
C THR A 128 3.17 -11.72 -3.87
N ASP A 129 3.34 -11.24 -2.63
CA ASP A 129 4.52 -10.46 -2.21
C ASP A 129 4.82 -9.28 -3.14
N ASN A 130 3.78 -8.63 -3.63
CA ASN A 130 3.85 -7.53 -4.63
C ASN A 130 4.45 -7.94 -5.99
N ILE A 131 4.66 -9.23 -6.26
CA ILE A 131 5.17 -9.71 -7.55
C ILE A 131 4.00 -10.11 -8.43
N ILE A 132 3.65 -9.25 -9.37
CA ILE A 132 2.52 -9.46 -10.28
C ILE A 132 3.04 -9.49 -11.72
N ARG A 133 2.88 -10.64 -12.36
CA ARG A 133 3.19 -10.82 -13.79
C ARG A 133 1.89 -10.84 -14.59
N SER A 134 1.94 -10.37 -15.83
CA SER A 134 0.75 -10.29 -16.69
C SER A 134 0.04 -11.63 -16.84
N GLU A 135 0.81 -12.71 -17.10
CA GLU A 135 0.26 -14.05 -17.29
C GLU A 135 -0.37 -14.60 -16.01
N SER A 136 0.22 -14.32 -14.83
CA SER A 136 -0.32 -14.72 -13.54
C SER A 136 -1.58 -13.92 -13.21
N LEU A 137 -1.58 -12.60 -13.48
CA LEU A 137 -2.74 -11.75 -13.27
C LEU A 137 -3.95 -12.23 -14.08
N GLU A 138 -3.76 -12.59 -15.35
CA GLU A 138 -4.83 -13.14 -16.19
C GLU A 138 -5.44 -14.41 -15.59
N LYS A 139 -4.60 -15.35 -15.10
CA LYS A 139 -5.08 -16.56 -14.42
C LYS A 139 -5.86 -16.25 -13.14
N TYR A 140 -5.38 -15.28 -12.35
CA TYR A 140 -6.06 -14.86 -11.12
C TYR A 140 -7.44 -14.26 -11.41
N LEU A 141 -7.53 -13.35 -12.37
CA LEU A 141 -8.79 -12.77 -12.79
C LEU A 141 -9.75 -13.83 -13.37
N THR A 142 -9.24 -14.74 -14.20
CA THR A 142 -10.01 -15.86 -14.74
C THR A 142 -10.53 -16.75 -13.62
N SER A 143 -9.70 -17.10 -12.65
CA SER A 143 -10.07 -17.93 -11.50
C SER A 143 -11.17 -17.29 -10.66
N TYR A 144 -11.11 -15.99 -10.41
CA TYR A 144 -12.15 -15.24 -9.72
C TYR A 144 -13.45 -15.22 -10.55
N GLN A 145 -13.36 -14.97 -11.87
CA GLN A 145 -14.50 -14.85 -12.78
C GLN A 145 -15.22 -16.18 -13.04
N ASN A 146 -14.61 -17.34 -12.78
CA ASN A 146 -15.28 -18.64 -12.88
C ASN A 146 -16.58 -18.73 -12.08
N LYS A 147 -16.74 -17.93 -11.05
CA LYS A 147 -17.97 -17.90 -10.22
C LYS A 147 -18.71 -16.57 -10.29
N ARG A 148 -18.01 -15.46 -10.54
CA ARG A 148 -18.61 -14.12 -10.62
C ARG A 148 -17.87 -13.27 -11.64
N ALA A 149 -18.49 -13.04 -12.78
CA ALA A 149 -17.95 -12.18 -13.82
C ALA A 149 -17.69 -10.76 -13.31
N LEU A 150 -16.54 -10.21 -13.67
CA LEU A 150 -16.22 -8.80 -13.55
C LEU A 150 -16.85 -8.06 -14.73
N ASN A 151 -17.27 -6.82 -14.51
CA ASN A 151 -17.72 -5.97 -15.61
C ASN A 151 -16.53 -5.30 -16.31
N MET A 152 -16.74 -4.70 -17.48
CA MET A 152 -15.69 -4.08 -18.29
C MET A 152 -14.98 -2.95 -17.54
N ASP A 153 -15.72 -2.14 -16.76
CA ASP A 153 -15.12 -1.06 -15.98
C ASP A 153 -14.17 -1.59 -14.90
N GLU A 154 -14.50 -2.72 -14.28
CA GLU A 154 -13.64 -3.37 -13.30
C GLU A 154 -12.37 -3.91 -13.95
N ILE A 155 -12.49 -4.57 -15.10
CA ILE A 155 -11.35 -5.13 -15.84
C ILE A 155 -10.41 -4.02 -16.32
N TRP A 156 -10.94 -2.95 -16.90
CA TRP A 156 -10.11 -1.85 -17.40
C TRP A 156 -9.42 -1.05 -16.29
N ASN A 157 -9.96 -1.08 -15.07
CA ASN A 157 -9.39 -0.31 -13.97
C ASN A 157 -8.63 -1.16 -12.94
N ILE A 158 -8.47 -2.47 -13.16
CA ILE A 158 -7.73 -3.32 -12.23
C ILE A 158 -6.32 -2.79 -11.95
N GLY A 159 -5.64 -2.28 -12.97
CA GLY A 159 -4.29 -1.70 -12.84
C GLY A 159 -4.21 -0.56 -11.83
N ILE A 160 -5.21 0.34 -11.84
CA ILE A 160 -5.29 1.46 -10.88
C ILE A 160 -5.42 0.92 -9.44
N PHE A 161 -6.25 -0.08 -9.21
CA PHE A 161 -6.44 -0.65 -7.89
C PHE A 161 -5.25 -1.48 -7.40
N LEU A 162 -4.53 -2.14 -8.31
CA LEU A 162 -3.25 -2.78 -8.00
C LEU A 162 -2.21 -1.74 -7.57
N GLN A 163 -2.10 -0.62 -8.27
CA GLN A 163 -1.22 0.49 -7.90
C GLN A 163 -1.56 1.06 -6.52
N ILE A 164 -2.85 1.27 -6.21
CA ILE A 164 -3.31 1.74 -4.89
C ILE A 164 -2.86 0.75 -3.80
N ALA A 165 -3.04 -0.55 -4.02
CA ALA A 165 -2.65 -1.58 -3.06
C ALA A 165 -1.12 -1.64 -2.85
N ILE A 166 -0.33 -1.51 -3.92
CA ILE A 166 1.14 -1.45 -3.85
C ILE A 166 1.59 -0.21 -3.08
N ILE A 167 1.00 0.97 -3.33
CA ILE A 167 1.31 2.20 -2.59
C ILE A 167 1.01 2.04 -1.10
N GLN A 168 -0.06 1.33 -0.73
CA GLN A 168 -0.34 1.00 0.67
C GLN A 168 0.80 0.18 1.29
N ASN A 169 1.31 -0.84 0.59
CA ASN A 169 2.42 -1.66 1.08
C ASN A 169 3.73 -0.85 1.17
N ILE A 170 4.01 0.02 0.20
CA ILE A 170 5.15 0.95 0.25
C ILE A 170 5.03 1.85 1.50
N THR A 171 3.83 2.34 1.80
CA THR A 171 3.58 3.16 2.99
C THR A 171 3.89 2.39 4.28
N ASP A 172 3.47 1.12 4.37
CA ASP A 172 3.75 0.26 5.53
C ASP A 172 5.27 0.03 5.70
N ILE A 173 6.01 -0.12 4.59
CA ILE A 173 7.48 -0.18 4.60
C ILE A 173 8.06 1.15 5.07
N CYS A 174 7.58 2.28 4.58
CA CYS A 174 8.00 3.62 4.99
C CYS A 174 7.81 3.85 6.49
N ILE A 175 6.70 3.40 7.07
CA ILE A 175 6.47 3.49 8.53
C ILE A 175 7.52 2.68 9.30
N LYS A 176 7.89 1.48 8.83
CA LYS A 176 8.94 0.67 9.43
C LYS A 176 10.31 1.34 9.33
N ILE A 177 10.63 1.92 8.16
CA ILE A 177 11.86 2.69 7.93
C ILE A 177 11.90 3.88 8.89
N TYR A 178 10.85 4.67 8.97
CA TYR A 178 10.74 5.82 9.87
C TYR A 178 11.07 5.44 11.32
N ASN A 179 10.40 4.41 11.84
CA ASN A 179 10.60 3.94 13.20
C ASN A 179 12.06 3.50 13.45
N SER A 180 12.64 2.76 12.49
CA SER A 180 14.05 2.33 12.57
C SER A 180 15.03 3.51 12.55
N GLN A 181 14.82 4.48 11.67
CA GLN A 181 15.71 5.63 11.52
C GLN A 181 15.63 6.59 12.72
N VAL A 182 14.43 6.81 13.27
CA VAL A 182 14.25 7.59 14.50
C VAL A 182 14.99 6.94 15.69
N GLN A 183 14.94 5.61 15.79
CA GLN A 183 15.70 4.88 16.83
C GLN A 183 17.21 5.06 16.65
N LYS A 184 17.74 4.90 15.44
CA LYS A 184 19.17 5.11 15.14
C LYS A 184 19.64 6.52 15.52
N TYR A 185 18.85 7.54 15.16
CA TYR A 185 19.18 8.93 15.52
C TYR A 185 19.24 9.15 17.03
N LYS A 186 18.26 8.59 17.78
CA LYS A 186 18.27 8.68 19.25
C LYS A 186 19.51 8.02 19.86
N VAL A 187 19.88 6.82 19.38
CA VAL A 187 21.07 6.10 19.86
C VAL A 187 22.35 6.88 19.55
N LYS A 188 22.49 7.43 18.34
CA LYS A 188 23.64 8.27 17.97
C LYS A 188 23.80 9.45 18.94
N ASN A 189 22.75 10.20 19.21
CA ASN A 189 22.78 11.35 20.13
C ASN A 189 23.13 10.95 21.56
N ILE A 190 22.70 9.78 22.05
CA ILE A 190 23.07 9.27 23.36
C ILE A 190 24.57 8.95 23.41
N ILE A 191 25.11 8.28 22.41
CA ILE A 191 26.52 7.93 22.31
C ILE A 191 27.38 9.20 22.29
N GLU A 192 27.04 10.19 21.48
CA GLU A 192 27.77 11.47 21.41
C GLU A 192 27.82 12.16 22.76
N ARG A 193 26.70 12.24 23.49
CA ARG A 193 26.64 12.81 24.85
C ARG A 193 27.49 12.03 25.86
N LEU A 194 27.54 10.72 25.75
CA LEU A 194 28.36 9.87 26.64
C LEU A 194 29.85 10.05 26.37
N VAL A 195 30.26 10.18 25.11
CA VAL A 195 31.64 10.46 24.70
C VAL A 195 32.05 11.83 25.21
N GLU A 196 31.25 12.88 25.00
CA GLU A 196 31.56 14.22 25.50
C GLU A 196 31.71 14.26 27.04
N LYS A 197 30.88 13.53 27.80
CA LYS A 197 31.02 13.42 29.25
C LYS A 197 32.32 12.73 29.67
N LYS A 198 32.71 11.65 28.94
CA LYS A 198 33.93 10.90 29.24
C LYS A 198 35.19 11.76 28.99
N ASP A 199 35.16 12.58 27.93
CA ASP A 199 36.28 13.45 27.59
C ASP A 199 36.40 14.62 28.58
N ARG A 200 35.30 15.17 29.10
CA ARG A 200 35.34 16.17 30.19
C ARG A 200 35.92 15.61 31.48
N ASN A 201 35.51 14.39 31.88
CA ASN A 201 36.03 13.74 33.08
C ASN A 201 37.49 13.29 33.01
N LYS A 202 38.13 13.38 31.82
CA LYS A 202 39.58 13.12 31.65
C LYS A 202 40.44 14.40 31.73
N LEU A 203 39.78 15.56 31.69
CA LEU A 203 40.46 16.87 31.73
C LEU A 203 40.40 17.51 33.13
N GLU A 204 39.70 16.88 34.07
CA GLU A 204 39.75 17.11 35.51
C GLU A 204 40.70 16.09 36.18
#